data_454f735a7c472cf0003b35a6e9885d44
#
_entry.id   454f735a7c472cf0003b35a6e9885d44
#
_cell.length_a   1.000
_cell.length_b   1.000
_cell.length_c   1.000
_cell.angle_alpha   90.00
_cell.angle_beta   90.00
_cell.angle_gamma   90.00
#
_symmetry.space_group_name_H-M   'P 1'
#
loop_
_entity.id
_entity.type
_entity.pdbx_description
1 polymer ?
#
loop_
_entity_poly.entity_id
_entity_poly.type
_entity_poly.pdbx_seq_one_letter_code
_entity_poly.pdbx_strand_id
1 'polypeptide(L)'
;MCSVNLGGTAIGTAINVPPYYLRTIVPNLVALTGYPLHQAADLFDATENLDAFAAVSGAVKSCAMSISKMCNDLRLLSSGPRTGFGEINLPAMQNGSSIMPGKVNPVIPEVVNQAAFLVMGNDVTVSMAVEAGQMEDRKSTRLNSSH
;
A
#
# COMPACT_ATOMS: atom_id res chain seq x y z
N MET A 1 -4.39 -9.28 -8.17
CA MET A 1 -2.91 -9.50 -8.20
C MET A 1 -2.50 -10.96 -8.41
N CYS A 2 -3.37 -11.83 -8.87
CA CYS A 2 -2.98 -13.22 -9.18
C CYS A 2 -2.45 -13.40 -10.61
N SER A 3 -2.52 -12.36 -11.44
CA SER A 3 -1.97 -12.35 -12.79
C SER A 3 -0.47 -12.05 -12.77
N VAL A 4 0.32 -12.82 -13.51
CA VAL A 4 1.77 -12.69 -13.58
C VAL A 4 2.26 -12.67 -15.04
N ASN A 5 3.37 -11.97 -15.31
CA ASN A 5 3.95 -11.83 -16.63
C ASN A 5 5.20 -12.72 -16.86
N LEU A 6 5.28 -13.86 -16.17
CA LEU A 6 6.43 -14.75 -16.27
C LEU A 6 6.64 -15.24 -17.71
N GLY A 7 7.85 -15.05 -18.20
CA GLY A 7 8.21 -15.38 -19.58
C GLY A 7 7.95 -14.27 -20.60
N GLY A 8 7.38 -13.12 -20.20
CA GLY A 8 7.21 -11.98 -21.10
C GLY A 8 8.51 -11.39 -21.64
N THR A 9 9.62 -11.65 -20.95
CA THR A 9 10.94 -11.06 -21.21
C THR A 9 10.97 -9.54 -20.99
N ALA A 10 11.80 -8.79 -21.70
CA ALA A 10 12.01 -7.38 -21.42
C ALA A 10 10.77 -6.50 -21.71
N ILE A 11 10.04 -6.83 -22.77
CA ILE A 11 8.96 -5.99 -23.30
C ILE A 11 7.63 -6.74 -23.52
N GLY A 12 7.48 -7.92 -22.95
CA GLY A 12 6.23 -8.68 -23.06
C GLY A 12 6.09 -9.56 -24.32
N THR A 13 7.09 -9.58 -25.20
CA THR A 13 7.00 -10.32 -26.48
C THR A 13 7.18 -11.82 -26.33
N ALA A 14 7.77 -12.28 -25.23
CA ALA A 14 8.22 -13.67 -25.06
C ALA A 14 9.17 -14.18 -26.18
N ILE A 15 9.82 -13.28 -26.92
CA ILE A 15 10.76 -13.63 -27.99
C ILE A 15 11.90 -14.46 -27.38
N ASN A 16 12.25 -15.57 -28.08
CA ASN A 16 13.27 -16.52 -27.66
C ASN A 16 12.99 -17.31 -26.37
N VAL A 17 11.78 -17.23 -25.84
CA VAL A 17 11.38 -18.08 -24.71
C VAL A 17 10.88 -19.43 -25.23
N PRO A 18 11.40 -20.56 -24.76
CA PRO A 18 10.90 -21.85 -25.17
C PRO A 18 9.40 -22.01 -24.86
N PRO A 19 8.58 -22.47 -25.81
CA PRO A 19 7.15 -22.64 -25.58
C PRO A 19 6.81 -23.57 -24.39
N TYR A 20 7.69 -24.51 -24.10
CA TYR A 20 7.56 -25.36 -22.92
C TYR A 20 7.59 -24.53 -21.63
N TYR A 21 8.54 -23.61 -21.50
CA TYR A 21 8.66 -22.74 -20.32
C TYR A 21 7.40 -21.93 -20.09
N LEU A 22 6.89 -21.26 -21.14
CA LEU A 22 5.68 -20.44 -21.05
C LEU A 22 4.45 -21.25 -20.55
N ARG A 23 4.35 -22.50 -20.97
CA ARG A 23 3.22 -23.37 -20.57
C ARG A 23 3.35 -23.92 -19.17
N THR A 24 4.56 -24.07 -18.65
CA THR A 24 4.79 -24.81 -17.40
C THR A 24 5.15 -23.93 -16.20
N ILE A 25 5.70 -22.73 -16.43
CA ILE A 25 6.23 -21.91 -15.34
C ILE A 25 5.15 -21.51 -14.32
N VAL A 26 4.00 -21.03 -14.78
CA VAL A 26 2.92 -20.62 -13.85
C VAL A 26 2.27 -21.81 -13.16
N PRO A 27 1.90 -22.91 -13.85
CA PRO A 27 1.44 -24.12 -13.19
C PRO A 27 2.41 -24.67 -12.13
N ASN A 28 3.70 -24.67 -12.39
CA ASN A 28 4.70 -25.10 -11.42
C ASN A 28 4.76 -24.16 -10.21
N LEU A 29 4.66 -22.84 -10.45
CA LEU A 29 4.64 -21.86 -9.37
C LEU A 29 3.39 -22.00 -8.50
N VAL A 30 2.24 -22.27 -9.10
CA VAL A 30 1.00 -22.57 -8.38
C VAL A 30 1.16 -23.82 -7.51
N ALA A 31 1.75 -24.88 -8.07
CA ALA A 31 1.99 -26.12 -7.34
C ALA A 31 2.93 -25.93 -6.14
N LEU A 32 3.93 -25.07 -6.27
CA LEU A 32 4.91 -24.78 -5.22
C LEU A 32 4.37 -23.84 -4.13
N THR A 33 3.57 -22.86 -4.50
CA THR A 33 3.16 -21.78 -3.58
C THR A 33 1.75 -21.95 -3.02
N GLY A 34 0.90 -22.71 -3.71
CA GLY A 34 -0.53 -22.82 -3.38
C GLY A 34 -1.36 -21.57 -3.73
N TYR A 35 -0.75 -20.51 -4.27
CA TYR A 35 -1.48 -19.31 -4.69
C TYR A 35 -2.18 -19.53 -6.04
N PRO A 36 -3.40 -18.98 -6.23
CA PRO A 36 -4.16 -19.13 -7.49
C PRO A 36 -3.63 -18.19 -8.58
N LEU A 37 -2.37 -18.38 -8.98
CA LEU A 37 -1.72 -17.57 -9.99
C LEU A 37 -2.12 -18.01 -11.40
N HIS A 38 -2.19 -17.06 -12.31
CA HIS A 38 -2.42 -17.33 -13.73
C HIS A 38 -1.55 -16.43 -14.61
N GLN A 39 -1.24 -16.92 -15.79
CA GLN A 39 -0.51 -16.13 -16.79
C GLN A 39 -1.37 -14.93 -17.21
N ALA A 40 -0.76 -13.76 -17.31
CA ALA A 40 -1.44 -12.60 -17.85
C ALA A 40 -1.93 -12.86 -19.28
N ALA A 41 -3.12 -12.38 -19.58
CA ALA A 41 -3.70 -12.52 -20.94
C ALA A 41 -2.90 -11.70 -21.96
N ASP A 42 -2.40 -10.55 -21.54
CA ASP A 42 -1.51 -9.69 -22.30
C ASP A 42 -0.22 -9.48 -21.51
N LEU A 43 0.89 -9.99 -22.07
CA LEU A 43 2.20 -9.89 -21.43
C LEU A 43 2.82 -8.50 -21.62
N PHE A 44 2.43 -7.74 -22.67
CA PHE A 44 2.86 -6.36 -22.84
C PHE A 44 2.26 -5.50 -21.74
N ASP A 45 0.94 -5.53 -21.60
CA ASP A 45 0.23 -4.83 -20.53
C ASP A 45 0.79 -5.17 -19.14
N ALA A 46 0.95 -6.46 -18.86
CA ALA A 46 1.48 -6.91 -17.56
C ALA A 46 2.96 -6.56 -17.35
N THR A 47 3.70 -6.21 -18.40
CA THR A 47 5.07 -5.72 -18.32
C THR A 47 5.11 -4.21 -18.15
N GLU A 48 4.24 -3.47 -18.82
CA GLU A 48 4.22 -2.02 -18.87
C GLU A 48 3.45 -1.41 -17.68
N ASN A 49 2.23 -1.89 -17.43
CA ASN A 49 1.30 -1.26 -16.51
C ASN A 49 1.45 -1.70 -15.04
N LEU A 50 1.22 -0.76 -14.14
CA LEU A 50 1.26 -0.94 -12.69
C LEU A 50 -0.09 -0.66 -12.02
N ASP A 51 -1.19 -0.70 -12.77
CA ASP A 51 -2.55 -0.38 -12.32
C ASP A 51 -2.98 -1.18 -11.09
N ALA A 52 -2.59 -2.45 -11.03
CA ALA A 52 -2.88 -3.30 -9.89
C ALA A 52 -2.26 -2.78 -8.58
N PHE A 53 -1.08 -2.15 -8.65
CA PHE A 53 -0.44 -1.54 -7.48
C PHE A 53 -1.16 -0.26 -7.06
N ALA A 54 -1.57 0.58 -8.03
CA ALA A 54 -2.37 1.77 -7.76
C ALA A 54 -3.72 1.40 -7.11
N ALA A 55 -4.40 0.36 -7.61
CA ALA A 55 -5.66 -0.12 -7.05
C ALA A 55 -5.51 -0.60 -5.60
N VAL A 56 -4.45 -1.36 -5.29
CA VAL A 56 -4.17 -1.81 -3.92
C VAL A 56 -3.82 -0.64 -3.02
N SER A 57 -2.98 0.28 -3.47
CA SER A 57 -2.63 1.50 -2.73
C SER A 57 -3.88 2.31 -2.39
N GLY A 58 -4.78 2.53 -3.34
CA GLY A 58 -6.06 3.21 -3.13
C GLY A 58 -6.97 2.50 -2.11
N ALA A 59 -7.00 1.17 -2.13
CA ALA A 59 -7.76 0.39 -1.15
C ALA A 59 -7.17 0.52 0.27
N VAL A 60 -5.85 0.48 0.40
CA VAL A 60 -5.14 0.69 1.67
C VAL A 60 -5.39 2.11 2.19
N LYS A 61 -5.34 3.14 1.31
CA LYS A 61 -5.71 4.51 1.66
C LYS A 61 -7.14 4.60 2.20
N SER A 62 -8.10 3.97 1.53
CA SER A 62 -9.50 3.98 1.98
C SER A 62 -9.66 3.34 3.37
N CYS A 63 -8.96 2.25 3.63
CA CYS A 63 -8.93 1.62 4.95
C CYS A 63 -8.31 2.56 5.99
N ALA A 64 -7.18 3.20 5.69
CA ALA A 64 -6.52 4.15 6.57
C ALA A 64 -7.42 5.35 6.91
N MET A 65 -8.16 5.88 5.95
CA MET A 65 -9.14 6.96 6.18
C MET A 65 -10.23 6.53 7.16
N SER A 66 -10.79 5.33 6.99
CA SER A 66 -11.83 4.80 7.88
C SER A 66 -11.33 4.62 9.31
N ILE A 67 -10.13 4.04 9.48
CA ILE A 67 -9.51 3.85 10.78
C ILE A 67 -9.19 5.21 11.43
N SER A 68 -8.65 6.16 10.67
CA SER A 68 -8.37 7.52 11.15
C SER A 68 -9.64 8.21 11.63
N LYS A 69 -10.73 8.08 10.89
CA LYS A 69 -12.04 8.62 11.28
C LYS A 69 -12.52 8.02 12.60
N MET A 70 -12.44 6.70 12.77
CA MET A 70 -12.76 6.04 14.04
C MET A 70 -11.92 6.58 15.20
N CYS A 71 -10.61 6.78 14.99
CA CYS A 71 -9.73 7.34 16.01
C CYS A 71 -10.10 8.78 16.38
N ASN A 72 -10.55 9.60 15.42
CA ASN A 72 -11.05 10.93 15.69
C ASN A 72 -12.30 10.88 16.56
N ASP A 73 -13.24 9.99 16.28
CA ASP A 73 -14.45 9.80 17.08
C ASP A 73 -14.11 9.34 18.52
N LEU A 74 -13.21 8.37 18.67
CA LEU A 74 -12.76 7.91 19.98
C LEU A 74 -12.11 9.05 20.81
N ARG A 75 -11.29 9.88 20.17
CA ARG A 75 -10.68 11.05 20.82
C ARG A 75 -11.73 12.07 21.24
N LEU A 76 -12.72 12.31 20.40
CA LEU A 76 -13.82 13.23 20.69
C LEU A 76 -14.68 12.73 21.84
N LEU A 77 -15.11 11.47 21.82
CA LEU A 77 -15.92 10.84 22.85
C LEU A 77 -15.19 10.76 24.21
N SER A 78 -13.87 10.61 24.20
CA SER A 78 -13.04 10.59 25.42
C SER A 78 -12.59 11.96 25.88
N SER A 79 -12.98 13.04 25.20
CA SER A 79 -12.59 14.40 25.56
C SER A 79 -13.22 14.87 26.88
N GLY A 80 -12.49 15.61 27.63
CA GLY A 80 -12.97 16.10 28.91
C GLY A 80 -11.82 16.23 29.91
N PRO A 81 -12.12 16.24 31.22
CA PRO A 81 -13.36 15.80 31.90
C PRO A 81 -14.45 16.86 32.06
N ARG A 82 -14.15 18.15 31.89
CA ARG A 82 -15.15 19.19 32.21
C ARG A 82 -15.79 19.86 31.00
N THR A 83 -15.06 19.96 29.87
CA THR A 83 -15.47 20.71 28.69
C THR A 83 -15.50 19.83 27.42
N GLY A 84 -15.54 18.54 27.60
CA GLY A 84 -15.66 17.55 26.51
C GLY A 84 -16.83 16.61 26.75
N PHE A 85 -17.00 15.63 25.86
CA PHE A 85 -18.11 14.69 25.94
C PHE A 85 -17.97 13.73 27.12
N GLY A 86 -16.77 13.22 27.39
CA GLY A 86 -16.49 12.32 28.53
C GLY A 86 -17.32 11.02 28.54
N GLU A 87 -17.80 10.58 27.36
CA GLU A 87 -18.69 9.42 27.22
C GLU A 87 -17.96 8.08 27.36
N ILE A 88 -16.67 8.07 27.04
CA ILE A 88 -15.81 6.89 27.15
C ILE A 88 -14.48 7.25 27.81
N ASN A 89 -13.87 6.27 28.47
CA ASN A 89 -12.52 6.38 28.99
C ASN A 89 -11.57 5.49 28.20
N LEU A 90 -10.54 6.09 27.59
CA LEU A 90 -9.46 5.36 26.94
C LEU A 90 -8.39 5.01 27.97
N PRO A 91 -7.74 3.84 27.84
CA PRO A 91 -6.62 3.46 28.71
C PRO A 91 -5.47 4.47 28.59
N ALA A 92 -4.89 4.85 29.74
CA ALA A 92 -3.68 5.66 29.77
C ALA A 92 -2.47 4.81 29.32
N MET A 93 -1.94 5.11 28.15
CA MET A 93 -0.84 4.35 27.53
C MET A 93 0.51 5.06 27.57
N GLN A 94 0.56 6.22 28.23
CA GLN A 94 1.80 6.95 28.53
C GLN A 94 1.71 7.67 29.87
N ASN A 95 2.85 8.04 30.40
CA ASN A 95 2.91 8.92 31.60
C ASN A 95 2.29 10.28 31.25
N GLY A 96 1.56 10.85 32.21
CA GLY A 96 1.02 12.19 32.08
C GLY A 96 2.09 13.27 31.98
N SER A 97 1.67 14.50 31.66
CA SER A 97 2.56 15.64 31.56
C SER A 97 3.19 15.97 32.93
N SER A 98 4.50 16.25 32.93
CA SER A 98 5.19 16.77 34.15
C SER A 98 4.81 18.21 34.46
N ILE A 99 4.36 18.99 33.46
CA ILE A 99 3.97 20.41 33.62
C ILE A 99 2.48 20.55 33.98
N MET A 100 1.65 19.62 33.46
CA MET A 100 0.21 19.62 33.70
C MET A 100 -0.19 18.29 34.36
N PRO A 101 -0.13 18.20 35.69
CA PRO A 101 -0.49 16.98 36.41
C PRO A 101 -1.91 16.50 36.06
N GLY A 102 -2.06 15.20 35.85
CA GLY A 102 -3.33 14.59 35.48
C GLY A 102 -3.70 14.68 33.97
N LYS A 103 -2.88 15.35 33.13
CA LYS A 103 -3.10 15.35 31.68
C LYS A 103 -2.61 14.03 31.10
N VAL A 104 -3.55 13.25 30.59
CA VAL A 104 -3.28 12.01 29.82
C VAL A 104 -3.84 12.19 28.41
N ASN A 105 -2.97 12.11 27.39
CA ASN A 105 -3.39 12.21 26.02
C ASN A 105 -3.79 10.83 25.47
N PRO A 106 -4.74 10.76 24.53
CA PRO A 106 -5.14 9.52 23.85
C PRO A 106 -4.12 9.14 22.77
N VAL A 107 -2.90 8.81 23.20
CA VAL A 107 -1.72 8.67 22.31
C VAL A 107 -1.88 7.56 21.26
N ILE A 108 -2.59 6.48 21.54
CA ILE A 108 -2.77 5.39 20.57
C ILE A 108 -3.62 5.87 19.38
N PRO A 109 -4.82 6.47 19.57
CA PRO A 109 -5.53 7.10 18.47
C PRO A 109 -4.72 8.17 17.72
N GLU A 110 -3.91 8.96 18.44
CA GLU A 110 -3.06 9.97 17.82
C GLU A 110 -2.01 9.37 16.89
N VAL A 111 -1.31 8.32 17.31
CA VAL A 111 -0.32 7.60 16.49
C VAL A 111 -0.99 6.95 15.29
N VAL A 112 -2.17 6.36 15.47
CA VAL A 112 -2.92 5.77 14.35
C VAL A 112 -3.30 6.84 13.32
N ASN A 113 -3.74 8.03 13.75
CA ASN A 113 -3.99 9.14 12.85
C ASN A 113 -2.73 9.54 12.05
N GLN A 114 -1.58 9.64 12.71
CA GLN A 114 -0.32 9.98 12.07
C GLN A 114 0.09 8.92 11.02
N ALA A 115 -0.04 7.64 11.38
CA ALA A 115 0.22 6.55 10.44
C ALA A 115 -0.73 6.59 9.23
N ALA A 116 -2.01 6.89 9.46
CA ALA A 116 -2.99 7.05 8.39
C ALA A 116 -2.66 8.22 7.46
N PHE A 117 -2.19 9.36 7.99
CA PHE A 117 -1.74 10.48 7.17
C PHE A 117 -0.56 10.09 6.28
N LEU A 118 0.38 9.32 6.82
CA LEU A 118 1.52 8.83 6.06
C LEU A 118 1.07 7.91 4.91
N VAL A 119 0.14 6.99 5.18
CA VAL A 119 -0.45 6.11 4.16
C VAL A 119 -1.15 6.91 3.07
N MET A 120 -1.96 7.92 3.44
CA MET A 120 -2.65 8.78 2.48
C MET A 120 -1.66 9.58 1.61
N GLY A 121 -0.60 10.11 2.20
CA GLY A 121 0.47 10.83 1.48
C GLY A 121 1.25 9.92 0.53
N ASN A 122 1.58 8.71 0.97
CA ASN A 122 2.30 7.74 0.16
C ASN A 122 1.48 7.24 -1.04
N ASP A 123 0.15 7.18 -0.94
CA ASP A 123 -0.72 6.82 -2.06
C ASP A 123 -0.59 7.81 -3.23
N VAL A 124 -0.43 9.11 -2.93
CA VAL A 124 -0.13 10.11 -3.96
C VAL A 124 1.20 9.80 -4.66
N THR A 125 2.23 9.47 -3.88
CA THR A 125 3.53 9.09 -4.41
C THR A 125 3.44 7.84 -5.30
N VAL A 126 2.69 6.81 -4.86
CA VAL A 126 2.45 5.59 -5.66
C VAL A 126 1.74 5.93 -6.97
N SER A 127 0.70 6.77 -6.92
CA SER A 127 -0.05 7.18 -8.10
C SER A 127 0.85 7.90 -9.11
N MET A 128 1.69 8.83 -8.64
CA MET A 128 2.65 9.54 -9.50
C MET A 128 3.70 8.59 -10.08
N ALA A 129 4.18 7.62 -9.29
CA ALA A 129 5.15 6.64 -9.76
C ALA A 129 4.57 5.67 -10.79
N VAL A 130 3.30 5.31 -10.68
CA VAL A 130 2.60 4.49 -11.67
C VAL A 130 2.42 5.27 -12.98
N GLU A 131 2.06 6.53 -12.91
CA GLU A 131 1.88 7.40 -14.09
C GLU A 131 3.22 7.73 -14.80
N ALA A 132 4.30 7.89 -14.05
CA ALA A 132 5.58 8.33 -14.59
C ALA A 132 6.33 7.26 -15.40
N GLY A 133 5.81 6.04 -15.54
CA GLY A 133 6.38 5.00 -16.38
C GLY A 133 6.42 5.41 -17.86
N GLN A 134 7.48 5.04 -18.56
CA GLN A 134 7.62 5.30 -19.99
C GLN A 134 7.81 3.96 -20.71
N MET A 135 6.81 3.55 -21.48
CA MET A 135 6.79 2.27 -22.18
C MET A 135 7.12 1.12 -21.18
N GLU A 136 7.96 0.19 -21.53
CA GLU A 136 8.37 -0.92 -20.66
C GLU A 136 9.56 -0.58 -19.75
N ASP A 137 10.04 0.66 -19.73
CA ASP A 137 11.17 1.07 -18.87
C ASP A 137 10.73 1.33 -17.44
N ARG A 138 10.82 0.29 -16.61
CA ARG A 138 10.57 0.37 -15.17
C ARG A 138 11.77 0.82 -14.36
N LYS A 139 12.90 1.00 -15.00
CA LYS A 139 14.13 1.47 -14.37
C LYS A 139 14.24 2.98 -14.46
N SER A 140 13.22 3.66 -13.97
CA SER A 140 13.07 5.12 -14.02
C SER A 140 14.21 5.93 -13.37
N THR A 141 15.27 5.28 -12.94
CA THR A 141 16.44 5.92 -12.35
C THR A 141 17.73 5.50 -13.01
N ARG A 142 17.77 5.47 -14.33
CA ARG A 142 19.05 5.58 -14.98
C ARG A 142 19.51 7.04 -14.99
N LEU A 143 19.93 7.50 -13.83
CA LEU A 143 20.76 8.69 -13.71
C LEU A 143 22.14 8.50 -14.37
N ASN A 144 22.33 7.47 -15.16
CA ASN A 144 23.60 7.25 -15.85
C ASN A 144 23.44 6.37 -17.08
N SER A 145 22.98 6.93 -18.16
CA SER A 145 23.48 6.56 -19.46
C SER A 145 24.53 7.61 -19.87
N SER A 146 25.65 7.63 -19.18
CA SER A 146 26.85 8.26 -19.71
C SER A 146 27.38 7.38 -20.82
N HIS A 147 27.24 7.81 -22.04
CA HIS A 147 28.03 7.41 -23.19
C HIS A 147 29.01 8.50 -23.51
#